data_5a7a80703cfb5766b60c83e9c0aac303
#
_entry.id   5a7a80703cfb5766b60c83e9c0aac303
#
_cell.length_a   1.000
_cell.length_b   1.000
_cell.length_c   1.000
_cell.angle_alpha   90.00
_cell.angle_beta   90.00
_cell.angle_gamma   90.00
#
_symmetry.space_group_name_H-M   'P 1'
#
loop_
_entity.id
_entity.type
_entity.pdbx_description
1 polymer ?
#
loop_
_entity_poly.entity_id
_entity_poly.type
_entity_poly.pdbx_seq_one_letter_code
_entity_poly.pdbx_strand_id
1 'polypeptide(L)'
;MKQYIDRTYRHHFRHDRWHYFTVTYKETDLCIGVDAGSWLKEMYDWTNSFVIELRNQMDTWIANHPTYAQSLVPCETESEAPAIFRQMAEASRKSGIGPMSAVAGAVAQYTGRALQEHFCIQEIMVENGGDIYINL
;
A
#
# COMPACT_ATOMS: atom_id res chain seq x y z
N MET A 1 -0.60 -19.18 -4.91
CA MET A 1 0.79 -19.51 -5.16
C MET A 1 1.66 -18.30 -5.34
N LYS A 2 1.18 -17.26 -6.01
CA LYS A 2 1.93 -16.03 -6.15
C LYS A 2 2.34 -15.45 -4.80
N GLN A 3 1.43 -15.43 -3.82
CA GLN A 3 1.74 -14.92 -2.49
C GLN A 3 2.84 -15.72 -1.79
N TYR A 4 2.86 -17.04 -1.98
CA TYR A 4 3.86 -17.89 -1.38
C TYR A 4 5.25 -17.59 -1.95
N ILE A 5 5.34 -17.40 -3.28
CA ILE A 5 6.59 -17.06 -3.95
C ILE A 5 7.05 -15.66 -3.54
N ASP A 6 6.13 -14.69 -3.51
CA ASP A 6 6.45 -13.30 -3.20
C ASP A 6 7.01 -13.13 -1.78
N ARG A 7 6.58 -13.97 -0.84
CA ARG A 7 7.06 -13.88 0.55
C ARG A 7 8.48 -14.40 0.74
N THR A 8 8.95 -15.23 -0.18
CA THR A 8 10.29 -15.82 -0.06
C THR A 8 11.38 -14.76 -0.04
N TYR A 9 11.27 -13.74 -0.88
CA TYR A 9 12.31 -12.73 -0.97
C TYR A 9 12.35 -11.77 0.22
N ARG A 10 11.34 -11.74 1.07
CA ARG A 10 11.33 -10.92 2.29
C ARG A 10 12.47 -11.27 3.22
N HIS A 11 12.93 -12.52 3.21
CA HIS A 11 14.06 -12.96 4.01
C HIS A 11 15.37 -12.28 3.59
N HIS A 12 15.48 -11.83 2.34
CA HIS A 12 16.68 -11.17 1.85
C HIS A 12 16.80 -9.71 2.30
N PHE A 13 15.72 -9.14 2.82
CA PHE A 13 15.73 -7.77 3.32
C PHE A 13 16.15 -7.67 4.78
N ARG A 14 16.28 -8.80 5.47
CA ARG A 14 16.61 -8.81 6.89
C ARG A 14 18.04 -8.42 7.13
N HIS A 15 18.24 -7.40 7.90
CA HIS A 15 19.51 -7.04 8.52
C HIS A 15 19.26 -6.05 9.65
N ASP A 16 20.28 -5.80 10.48
CA ASP A 16 20.14 -5.13 11.76
C ASP A 16 19.72 -3.68 11.70
N ARG A 17 19.84 -3.04 10.54
CA ARG A 17 19.49 -1.64 10.43
C ARG A 17 17.98 -1.40 10.34
N TRP A 18 17.19 -2.43 10.02
CA TRP A 18 15.76 -2.35 9.82
C TRP A 18 14.99 -3.09 10.90
N HIS A 19 13.85 -2.53 11.29
CA HIS A 19 12.84 -3.26 12.05
C HIS A 19 11.67 -3.54 11.13
N TYR A 20 11.27 -4.81 11.00
CA TYR A 20 10.19 -5.24 10.13
C TYR A 20 8.95 -5.63 10.92
N PHE A 21 7.80 -5.30 10.36
CA PHE A 21 6.53 -5.82 10.86
C PHE A 21 5.57 -6.00 9.69
N THR A 22 4.56 -6.84 9.89
CA THR A 22 3.56 -7.14 8.85
C THR A 22 2.18 -6.71 9.32
N VAL A 23 1.39 -6.21 8.37
CA VAL A 23 0.01 -5.83 8.59
C VAL A 23 -0.83 -6.50 7.52
N THR A 24 -1.85 -7.25 7.95
CA THR A 24 -2.73 -7.98 7.03
C THR A 24 -4.18 -7.59 7.29
N TYR A 25 -4.92 -7.40 6.20
CA TYR A 25 -6.35 -7.16 6.27
C TYR A 25 -7.00 -7.60 4.96
N LYS A 26 -7.88 -8.58 5.02
CA LYS A 26 -8.44 -9.22 3.83
C LYS A 26 -7.29 -9.74 2.96
N GLU A 27 -7.27 -9.40 1.67
CA GLU A 27 -6.17 -9.80 0.77
C GLU A 27 -4.95 -8.90 0.83
N THR A 28 -5.00 -7.81 1.61
CA THR A 28 -3.85 -6.92 1.80
C THR A 28 -2.87 -7.54 2.79
N ASP A 29 -1.61 -7.63 2.40
CA ASP A 29 -0.54 -8.21 3.21
C ASP A 29 0.72 -7.38 3.00
N LEU A 30 0.96 -6.45 3.93
CA LEU A 30 2.08 -5.51 3.84
C LEU A 30 3.23 -5.97 4.73
N CYS A 31 4.44 -5.95 4.18
CA CYS A 31 5.66 -6.06 4.95
C CYS A 31 6.29 -4.67 5.02
N ILE A 32 6.48 -4.16 6.22
CA ILE A 32 6.94 -2.79 6.44
C ILE A 32 8.26 -2.83 7.18
N GLY A 33 9.27 -2.15 6.63
CA GLY A 33 10.55 -1.96 7.29
C GLY A 33 10.75 -0.48 7.60
N VAL A 34 11.11 -0.20 8.84
CA VAL A 34 11.50 1.15 9.25
C VAL A 34 12.91 1.09 9.82
N ASP A 35 13.65 2.18 9.72
CA ASP A 35 14.97 2.22 10.35
C ASP A 35 14.83 1.94 11.85
N ALA A 36 15.73 1.10 12.38
CA ALA A 36 15.62 0.60 13.74
C ALA A 36 15.55 1.72 14.79
N GLY A 37 16.24 2.84 14.53
CA GLY A 37 16.24 3.99 15.42
C GLY A 37 14.90 4.72 15.50
N SER A 38 14.06 4.59 14.48
CA SER A 38 12.75 5.24 14.44
C SER A 38 11.62 4.36 14.96
N TRP A 39 11.87 3.07 15.11
CA TRP A 39 10.81 2.11 15.45
C TRP A 39 10.16 2.41 16.80
N LEU A 40 8.83 2.41 16.80
CA LEU A 40 7.98 2.48 17.99
C LEU A 40 6.92 1.38 17.89
N LYS A 41 6.65 0.71 18.99
CA LYS A 41 5.66 -0.38 18.97
C LYS A 41 4.25 0.10 18.61
N GLU A 42 3.93 1.38 18.84
CA GLU A 42 2.66 1.97 18.45
C GLU A 42 2.43 1.95 16.94
N MET A 43 3.49 1.83 16.15
CA MET A 43 3.40 1.80 14.69
C MET A 43 2.58 0.63 14.19
N TYR A 44 2.67 -0.52 14.87
CA TYR A 44 1.89 -1.70 14.47
C TYR A 44 0.39 -1.42 14.53
N ASP A 45 -0.10 -0.99 15.70
CA ASP A 45 -1.53 -0.76 15.89
C ASP A 45 -2.02 0.40 15.04
N TRP A 46 -1.24 1.46 14.94
CA TRP A 46 -1.59 2.61 14.11
C TRP A 46 -1.74 2.21 12.64
N THR A 47 -0.77 1.45 12.12
CA THR A 47 -0.79 1.03 10.73
C THR A 47 -1.93 0.05 10.46
N ASN A 48 -2.18 -0.86 11.39
CA ASN A 48 -3.28 -1.80 11.26
C ASN A 48 -4.61 -1.06 11.14
N SER A 49 -4.86 -0.08 12.01
CA SER A 49 -6.07 0.74 11.95
C SER A 49 -6.15 1.57 10.67
N PHE A 50 -5.02 2.12 10.23
CA PHE A 50 -4.95 2.89 8.98
C PHE A 50 -5.33 2.04 7.78
N VAL A 51 -4.77 0.84 7.68
CA VAL A 51 -5.03 -0.07 6.55
C VAL A 51 -6.49 -0.53 6.54
N ILE A 52 -7.05 -0.85 7.70
CA ILE A 52 -8.45 -1.26 7.81
C ILE A 52 -9.36 -0.13 7.29
N GLU A 53 -9.14 1.09 7.76
CA GLU A 53 -9.95 2.24 7.34
C GLU A 53 -9.79 2.52 5.85
N LEU A 54 -8.56 2.51 5.36
CA LEU A 54 -8.27 2.72 3.94
C LEU A 54 -8.98 1.69 3.07
N ARG A 55 -8.86 0.41 3.41
CA ARG A 55 -9.47 -0.66 2.64
C ARG A 55 -10.99 -0.60 2.68
N ASN A 56 -11.58 -0.26 3.83
CA ASN A 56 -13.02 -0.13 3.92
C ASN A 56 -13.54 1.03 3.08
N GLN A 57 -12.83 2.15 3.04
CA GLN A 57 -13.18 3.26 2.17
C GLN A 57 -13.08 2.88 0.70
N MET A 58 -12.02 2.17 0.33
CA MET A 58 -11.82 1.69 -1.04
C MET A 58 -12.93 0.72 -1.45
N ASP A 59 -13.23 -0.24 -0.60
CA ASP A 59 -14.23 -1.26 -0.90
C ASP A 59 -15.62 -0.64 -1.07
N THR A 60 -15.97 0.35 -0.24
CA THR A 60 -17.24 1.06 -0.35
C THR A 60 -17.33 1.83 -1.67
N TRP A 61 -16.26 2.53 -2.04
CA TRP A 61 -16.22 3.25 -3.31
C TRP A 61 -16.38 2.30 -4.50
N ILE A 62 -15.62 1.20 -4.51
CA ILE A 62 -15.64 0.22 -5.59
C ILE A 62 -17.03 -0.41 -5.72
N ALA A 63 -17.69 -0.73 -4.61
CA ALA A 63 -19.03 -1.32 -4.63
C ALA A 63 -20.05 -0.38 -5.28
N ASN A 64 -19.87 0.93 -5.12
CA ASN A 64 -20.74 1.94 -5.69
C ASN A 64 -20.31 2.38 -7.11
N HIS A 65 -19.18 1.90 -7.59
CA HIS A 65 -18.63 2.29 -8.90
C HIS A 65 -18.06 1.06 -9.63
N PRO A 66 -18.92 0.08 -9.96
CA PRO A 66 -18.43 -1.18 -10.54
C PRO A 66 -17.75 -1.02 -11.90
N THR A 67 -18.13 -0.03 -12.67
CA THR A 67 -17.48 0.25 -13.96
C THR A 67 -16.01 0.60 -13.77
N TYR A 68 -15.70 1.39 -12.75
CA TYR A 68 -14.32 1.73 -12.42
C TYR A 68 -13.51 0.48 -12.07
N ALA A 69 -14.07 -0.37 -11.20
CA ALA A 69 -13.38 -1.57 -10.72
C ALA A 69 -13.12 -2.59 -11.83
N GLN A 70 -13.99 -2.63 -12.83
CA GLN A 70 -13.90 -3.60 -13.92
C GLN A 70 -13.20 -3.06 -15.16
N SER A 71 -12.83 -1.78 -15.18
CA SER A 71 -12.21 -1.17 -16.34
C SER A 71 -10.82 -1.75 -16.60
N LEU A 72 -10.56 -2.12 -17.85
CA LEU A 72 -9.25 -2.57 -18.31
C LEU A 72 -8.45 -1.43 -18.96
N VAL A 73 -9.03 -0.24 -19.06
CA VAL A 73 -8.39 0.95 -19.60
C VAL A 73 -8.50 2.09 -18.59
N PRO A 74 -7.63 3.11 -18.67
CA PRO A 74 -7.71 4.24 -17.76
C PRO A 74 -9.10 4.92 -17.82
N CYS A 75 -9.57 5.35 -16.64
CA CYS A 75 -10.81 6.10 -16.55
C CYS A 75 -10.64 7.25 -15.57
N GLU A 76 -11.48 8.26 -15.72
CA GLU A 76 -11.45 9.43 -14.86
C GLU A 76 -11.92 9.09 -13.46
N THR A 77 -11.33 9.77 -12.49
CA THR A 77 -11.68 9.61 -11.08
C THR A 77 -12.52 10.80 -10.64
N GLU A 78 -13.67 10.53 -10.05
CA GLU A 78 -14.54 11.58 -9.54
C GLU A 78 -13.89 12.31 -8.36
N SER A 79 -14.26 13.58 -8.17
CA SER A 79 -13.67 14.42 -7.13
C SER A 79 -13.96 13.92 -5.71
N GLU A 80 -15.07 13.21 -5.51
CA GLU A 80 -15.43 12.63 -4.22
C GLU A 80 -14.71 11.34 -3.91
N ALA A 81 -13.98 10.76 -4.86
CA ALA A 81 -13.27 9.51 -4.65
C ALA A 81 -12.20 9.67 -3.57
N PRO A 82 -11.95 8.64 -2.76
CA PRO A 82 -10.78 8.66 -1.88
C PRO A 82 -9.50 9.00 -2.62
N ALA A 83 -8.60 9.73 -1.97
CA ALA A 83 -7.40 10.25 -2.61
C ALA A 83 -6.53 9.17 -3.27
N ILE A 84 -6.51 7.96 -2.72
CA ILE A 84 -5.73 6.87 -3.28
C ILE A 84 -6.15 6.54 -4.73
N PHE A 85 -7.43 6.72 -5.07
CA PHE A 85 -7.90 6.43 -6.42
C PHE A 85 -7.35 7.41 -7.46
N ARG A 86 -7.07 8.65 -7.07
CA ARG A 86 -6.40 9.61 -7.97
C ARG A 86 -4.98 9.15 -8.28
N GLN A 87 -4.30 8.61 -7.30
CA GLN A 87 -2.95 8.07 -7.46
C GLN A 87 -2.97 6.84 -8.38
N MET A 88 -3.95 5.95 -8.18
CA MET A 88 -4.14 4.78 -9.03
C MET A 88 -4.49 5.18 -10.48
N ALA A 89 -5.33 6.18 -10.65
CA ALA A 89 -5.70 6.68 -11.96
C ALA A 89 -4.49 7.25 -12.72
N GLU A 90 -3.60 7.94 -12.04
CA GLU A 90 -2.39 8.47 -12.66
C GLU A 90 -1.45 7.35 -13.09
N ALA A 91 -1.24 6.34 -12.25
CA ALA A 91 -0.45 5.18 -12.60
C ALA A 91 -1.06 4.41 -13.77
N SER A 92 -2.39 4.29 -13.78
CA SER A 92 -3.16 3.66 -14.85
C SER A 92 -2.96 4.39 -16.19
N ARG A 93 -3.00 5.72 -16.18
CA ARG A 93 -2.78 6.51 -17.40
C ARG A 93 -1.39 6.28 -17.98
N LYS A 94 -0.38 6.11 -17.13
CA LYS A 94 1.00 5.85 -17.58
C LYS A 94 1.15 4.47 -18.21
N SER A 95 0.46 3.47 -17.66
CA SER A 95 0.58 2.09 -18.13
C SER A 95 -0.41 1.74 -19.25
N GLY A 96 -1.48 2.51 -19.42
CA GLY A 96 -2.52 2.27 -20.41
C GLY A 96 -3.51 1.18 -20.04
N ILE A 97 -3.47 0.65 -18.80
CA ILE A 97 -4.39 -0.38 -18.32
C ILE A 97 -5.29 0.18 -17.22
N GLY A 98 -6.27 -0.60 -16.77
CA GLY A 98 -7.28 -0.14 -15.84
C GLY A 98 -6.72 0.26 -14.48
N PRO A 99 -7.45 1.09 -13.72
CA PRO A 99 -6.94 1.65 -12.46
C PRO A 99 -6.66 0.61 -11.39
N MET A 100 -7.40 -0.49 -11.35
CA MET A 100 -7.21 -1.51 -10.32
C MET A 100 -5.90 -2.27 -10.50
N SER A 101 -5.25 -2.18 -11.66
CA SER A 101 -3.94 -2.80 -11.88
C SER A 101 -2.84 -2.19 -11.01
N ALA A 102 -3.04 -0.97 -10.52
CA ALA A 102 -2.06 -0.24 -9.71
C ALA A 102 -2.36 -0.31 -8.20
N VAL A 103 -3.34 -1.12 -7.78
CA VAL A 103 -3.81 -1.08 -6.39
C VAL A 103 -2.73 -1.45 -5.38
N ALA A 104 -1.96 -2.50 -5.66
CA ALA A 104 -0.96 -2.97 -4.70
C ALA A 104 0.13 -1.92 -4.45
N GLY A 105 0.66 -1.32 -5.52
CA GLY A 105 1.67 -0.27 -5.41
C GLY A 105 1.13 1.00 -4.74
N ALA A 106 -0.11 1.36 -5.07
CA ALA A 106 -0.75 2.54 -4.47
C ALA A 106 -0.96 2.36 -2.97
N VAL A 107 -1.42 1.19 -2.53
CA VAL A 107 -1.60 0.91 -1.11
C VAL A 107 -0.26 0.96 -0.37
N ALA A 108 0.79 0.38 -0.95
CA ALA A 108 2.13 0.42 -0.36
C ALA A 108 2.63 1.86 -0.20
N GLN A 109 2.52 2.66 -1.23
CA GLN A 109 2.99 4.05 -1.22
C GLN A 109 2.16 4.91 -0.27
N TYR A 110 0.84 4.75 -0.31
CA TYR A 110 -0.07 5.53 0.52
C TYR A 110 0.18 5.27 2.01
N THR A 111 0.34 3.99 2.35
CA THR A 111 0.62 3.58 3.74
C THR A 111 2.00 4.07 4.18
N GLY A 112 3.02 3.93 3.35
CA GLY A 112 4.37 4.38 3.67
C GLY A 112 4.45 5.87 3.91
N ARG A 113 3.80 6.66 3.05
CA ARG A 113 3.75 8.11 3.21
C ARG A 113 3.00 8.53 4.46
N ALA A 114 1.88 7.86 4.76
CA ALA A 114 1.10 8.15 5.97
C ALA A 114 1.91 7.88 7.24
N LEU A 115 2.66 6.78 7.24
CA LEU A 115 3.55 6.47 8.36
C LEU A 115 4.61 7.55 8.56
N GLN A 116 5.25 8.00 7.48
CA GLN A 116 6.28 9.03 7.57
C GLN A 116 5.71 10.39 7.97
N GLU A 117 4.46 10.69 7.62
CA GLU A 117 3.81 11.92 8.03
C GLU A 117 3.38 11.89 9.51
N HIS A 118 3.02 10.73 10.01
CA HIS A 118 2.54 10.60 11.39
C HIS A 118 3.67 10.39 12.40
N PHE A 119 4.71 9.66 12.02
CA PHE A 119 5.85 9.34 12.88
C PHE A 119 7.13 9.94 12.30
N CYS A 120 8.14 10.13 13.17
CA CYS A 120 9.45 10.60 12.74
C CYS A 120 10.29 9.43 12.23
N ILE A 121 9.99 8.94 11.03
CA ILE A 121 10.69 7.83 10.39
C ILE A 121 11.65 8.38 9.35
N GLN A 122 12.93 8.02 9.46
CA GLN A 122 13.95 8.48 8.52
C GLN A 122 13.96 7.68 7.24
N GLU A 123 13.82 6.36 7.35
CA GLU A 123 13.83 5.48 6.19
C GLU A 123 12.71 4.45 6.32
N ILE A 124 12.00 4.21 5.22
CA ILE A 124 10.89 3.28 5.21
C ILE A 124 10.86 2.48 3.92
N MET A 125 10.42 1.23 4.04
CA MET A 125 10.13 0.36 2.91
C MET A 125 8.80 -0.32 3.17
N VAL A 126 7.92 -0.36 2.15
CA VAL A 126 6.65 -1.09 2.23
C VAL A 126 6.54 -1.98 1.02
N GLU A 127 6.37 -3.27 1.25
CA GLU A 127 6.20 -4.27 0.19
C GLU A 127 4.77 -4.82 0.24
N ASN A 128 4.15 -4.92 -0.93
CA ASN A 128 2.79 -5.43 -1.08
C ASN A 128 2.71 -6.25 -2.37
N GLY A 129 2.73 -7.59 -2.24
CA GLY A 129 2.56 -8.49 -3.38
C GLY A 129 3.56 -8.29 -4.50
N GLY A 130 4.80 -7.96 -4.18
CA GLY A 130 5.85 -7.71 -5.17
C GLY A 130 6.07 -6.24 -5.51
N ASP A 131 5.12 -5.36 -5.21
CA ASP A 131 5.29 -3.92 -5.37
C ASP A 131 5.94 -3.34 -4.13
N ILE A 132 6.95 -2.50 -4.32
CA ILE A 132 7.74 -1.94 -3.21
C ILE A 132 7.74 -0.43 -3.30
N TYR A 133 7.43 0.22 -2.18
CA TYR A 133 7.63 1.65 -1.96
C TYR A 133 8.82 1.83 -1.03
N ILE A 134 9.78 2.64 -1.42
CA ILE A 134 10.96 2.93 -0.62
C ILE A 134 11.16 4.44 -0.55
N ASN A 135 11.48 4.92 0.64
CA ASN A 135 11.91 6.32 0.84
C ASN A 135 13.03 6.32 1.87
N LEU A 136 14.24 6.55 1.38
CA LEU A 136 15.47 6.54 2.21
C LEU A 136 15.97 7.94 2.51
#